data_4cc2d908d29994688e9a679548f7fc92
#
_entry.id   4cc2d908d29994688e9a679548f7fc92
#
_cell.length_a   1.000
_cell.length_b   1.000
_cell.length_c   1.000
_cell.angle_alpha   90.00
_cell.angle_beta   90.00
_cell.angle_gamma   90.00
#
_symmetry.space_group_name_H-M   'P 1'
#
loop_
_entity.id
_entity.type
_entity.pdbx_description
1 polymer ?
#
loop_
_entity_poly.entity_id
_entity_poly.type
_entity_poly.pdbx_seq_one_letter_code
_entity_poly.pdbx_strand_id
1 'polypeptide(L)'
;ATGAFAGDDITSQTRQSLENVKAVLAAADYELSDVVKTTVLLKDIADFGAMNEVYASYFTGVCPARSAFQVAALPKGARVEIEAVAVK
;
A
#
# COMPACT_ATOMS: atom_id res chain seq x y z
N ALA A 1 -9.01 6.03 -11.92
CA ALA A 1 -8.56 7.07 -11.79
C ALA A 1 -7.59 7.54 -12.86
N THR A 2 -7.59 7.78 -13.84
CA THR A 2 -7.08 8.71 -14.83
C THR A 2 -5.69 9.28 -14.52
N GLY A 3 -4.82 8.56 -13.89
CA GLY A 3 -3.53 9.07 -13.48
C GLY A 3 -3.60 9.99 -12.28
N ALA A 4 -4.78 10.32 -11.81
CA ALA A 4 -5.00 11.05 -10.58
C ALA A 4 -5.22 10.04 -9.44
N PHE A 5 -5.16 10.51 -8.21
CA PHE A 5 -5.46 9.67 -7.07
C PHE A 5 -6.96 9.40 -7.00
N ALA A 6 -7.34 8.26 -6.42
CA ALA A 6 -8.74 7.89 -6.24
C ALA A 6 -9.48 8.88 -5.33
N GLY A 7 -8.74 9.66 -4.55
CA GLY A 7 -9.22 10.73 -3.70
C GLY A 7 -8.04 11.41 -3.07
N ASP A 8 -8.30 12.45 -2.28
CA ASP A 8 -7.22 13.16 -1.59
C ASP A 8 -6.98 12.61 -0.20
N ASP A 9 -7.83 11.73 0.30
CA ASP A 9 -7.70 11.20 1.66
C ASP A 9 -6.82 9.97 1.69
N ILE A 10 -6.28 9.70 2.87
CA ILE A 10 -5.36 8.58 3.07
C ILE A 10 -6.05 7.22 2.83
N THR A 11 -7.32 7.10 3.18
CA THR A 11 -8.06 5.85 3.01
C THR A 11 -8.17 5.47 1.54
N SER A 12 -8.60 6.43 0.70
CA SER A 12 -8.74 6.19 -0.74
C SER A 12 -7.40 5.91 -1.39
N GLN A 13 -6.36 6.65 -1.02
CA GLN A 13 -5.03 6.47 -1.61
C GLN A 13 -4.40 5.15 -1.19
N THR A 14 -4.61 4.73 0.05
CA THR A 14 -4.12 3.44 0.52
C THR A 14 -4.80 2.30 -0.22
N ARG A 15 -6.12 2.38 -0.38
CA ARG A 15 -6.87 1.37 -1.13
C ARG A 15 -6.38 1.29 -2.57
N GLN A 16 -6.20 2.44 -3.22
CA GLN A 16 -5.72 2.45 -4.60
C GLN A 16 -4.32 1.87 -4.71
N SER A 17 -3.44 2.19 -3.77
CA SER A 17 -2.09 1.66 -3.75
C SER A 17 -2.10 0.13 -3.63
N LEU A 18 -2.93 -0.41 -2.74
CA LEU A 18 -3.03 -1.86 -2.55
C LEU A 18 -3.70 -2.55 -3.74
N GLU A 19 -4.70 -1.91 -4.36
CA GLU A 19 -5.28 -2.45 -5.59
C GLU A 19 -4.26 -2.50 -6.72
N ASN A 20 -3.40 -1.49 -6.82
CA ASN A 20 -2.32 -1.49 -7.80
C ASN A 20 -1.32 -2.62 -7.53
N VAL A 21 -0.97 -2.85 -6.28
CA VAL A 21 -0.11 -3.97 -5.89
C VAL A 21 -0.75 -5.30 -6.30
N LYS A 22 -2.04 -5.48 -6.02
CA LYS A 22 -2.79 -6.67 -6.44
C LYS A 22 -2.72 -6.87 -7.95
N ALA A 23 -2.95 -5.80 -8.70
CA ALA A 23 -2.96 -5.88 -10.16
C ALA A 23 -1.59 -6.28 -10.71
N VAL A 24 -0.52 -5.71 -10.18
CA VAL A 24 0.84 -6.05 -10.60
C VAL A 24 1.16 -7.51 -10.25
N LEU A 25 0.78 -7.96 -9.06
CA LEU A 25 0.98 -9.34 -8.64
C LEU A 25 0.22 -10.31 -9.54
N ALA A 26 -1.03 -10.00 -9.85
CA ALA A 26 -1.85 -10.84 -10.71
C ALA A 26 -1.25 -10.97 -12.11
N ALA A 27 -0.68 -9.90 -12.63
CA ALA A 27 -0.01 -9.91 -13.93
C ALA A 27 1.22 -10.83 -13.95
N ALA A 28 1.81 -11.09 -12.78
CA ALA A 28 2.97 -11.97 -12.64
C ALA A 28 2.58 -13.35 -12.07
N ASP A 29 1.30 -13.67 -12.01
CA ASP A 29 0.78 -14.91 -11.43
C ASP A 29 1.04 -15.04 -9.93
N TYR A 30 1.05 -13.92 -9.23
CA TYR A 30 1.19 -13.89 -7.77
C TYR A 30 -0.11 -13.43 -7.14
N GLU A 31 -0.27 -13.71 -5.86
CA GLU A 31 -1.40 -13.27 -5.06
C GLU A 31 -0.90 -12.51 -3.84
N LEU A 32 -1.79 -11.82 -3.14
CA LEU A 32 -1.42 -11.13 -1.91
C LEU A 32 -0.85 -12.09 -0.86
N SER A 33 -1.32 -13.33 -0.84
CA SER A 33 -0.79 -14.34 0.08
C SER A 33 0.67 -14.72 -0.19
N ASP A 34 1.19 -14.37 -1.36
CA ASP A 34 2.59 -14.60 -1.69
C ASP A 34 3.50 -13.46 -1.22
N VAL A 35 2.94 -12.37 -0.73
CA VAL A 35 3.72 -11.22 -0.27
C VAL A 35 4.35 -11.55 1.08
N VAL A 36 5.66 -11.42 1.16
CA VAL A 36 6.42 -11.73 2.37
C VAL A 36 6.88 -10.49 3.10
N LYS A 37 6.93 -9.35 2.42
CA LYS A 37 7.38 -8.10 3.01
C LYS A 37 6.73 -6.92 2.29
N THR A 38 6.36 -5.90 3.05
CA THR A 38 5.92 -4.63 2.50
C THR A 38 6.70 -3.48 3.14
N THR A 39 6.83 -2.39 2.39
CA THR A 39 7.34 -1.13 2.90
C THR A 39 6.29 -0.07 2.62
N VAL A 40 5.88 0.63 3.66
CA VAL A 40 4.87 1.68 3.56
C VAL A 40 5.54 3.02 3.80
N LEU A 41 5.46 3.90 2.83
CA LEU A 41 6.00 5.25 2.92
C LEU A 41 4.84 6.22 3.07
N LEU A 42 4.86 7.02 4.14
CA LEU A 42 3.79 7.97 4.44
C LEU A 42 4.32 9.38 4.38
N LYS A 43 3.55 10.28 3.80
CA LYS A 43 3.89 11.70 3.84
C LYS A 43 3.75 12.25 5.26
N ASP A 44 2.78 11.75 6.02
CA ASP A 44 2.54 12.15 7.40
C ASP A 44 2.28 10.90 8.24
N ILE A 45 3.09 10.69 9.26
CA ILE A 45 2.93 9.52 10.14
C ILE A 45 1.59 9.53 10.89
N ALA A 46 0.97 10.69 11.03
CA ALA A 46 -0.36 10.78 11.64
C ALA A 46 -1.43 10.02 10.83
N ASP A 47 -1.16 9.74 9.56
CA ASP A 47 -2.06 8.96 8.70
C ASP A 47 -1.92 7.45 8.91
N PHE A 48 -1.01 7.01 9.76
CA PHE A 48 -0.73 5.58 9.93
C PHE A 48 -1.97 4.78 10.34
N GLY A 49 -2.75 5.30 11.28
CA GLY A 49 -3.94 4.59 11.76
C GLY A 49 -4.95 4.33 10.66
N ALA A 50 -5.28 5.35 9.87
CA ALA A 50 -6.23 5.22 8.76
C ALA A 50 -5.67 4.31 7.66
N MET A 51 -4.39 4.46 7.34
CA MET A 51 -3.72 3.59 6.39
C MET A 51 -3.79 2.13 6.86
N ASN A 52 -3.49 1.90 8.13
CA ASN A 52 -3.44 0.55 8.67
C ASN A 52 -4.80 -0.15 8.67
N GLU A 53 -5.89 0.59 8.85
CA GLU A 53 -7.23 0.01 8.76
C GLU A 53 -7.47 -0.59 7.37
N VAL A 54 -7.10 0.14 6.33
CA VAL A 54 -7.25 -0.35 4.95
C VAL A 54 -6.27 -1.50 4.69
N TYR A 55 -5.03 -1.33 5.11
CA TYR A 55 -3.99 -2.35 4.94
C TYR A 55 -4.44 -3.69 5.56
N ALA A 56 -4.97 -3.66 6.78
CA ALA A 56 -5.40 -4.86 7.46
C ALA A 56 -6.56 -5.57 6.74
N SER A 57 -7.37 -4.84 5.99
CA SER A 57 -8.46 -5.44 5.23
C SER A 57 -7.97 -6.23 4.02
N TYR A 58 -6.75 -5.97 3.56
CA TYR A 58 -6.15 -6.70 2.44
C TYR A 58 -5.30 -7.90 2.89
N PHE A 59 -4.68 -7.80 4.06
CA PHE A 59 -3.81 -8.84 4.59
C PHE A 59 -4.44 -9.44 5.84
N THR A 60 -5.34 -10.42 5.64
CA THR A 60 -6.19 -10.98 6.71
C THR A 60 -5.64 -12.31 7.10
N GLY A 61 -4.88 -12.93 7.14
CA GLY A 61 -4.37 -14.22 7.59
C GLY A 61 -2.96 -14.05 8.10
N VAL A 62 -2.02 -14.76 7.50
CA VAL A 62 -0.61 -14.56 7.78
C VAL A 62 -0.19 -13.27 7.12
N CYS A 63 0.18 -12.30 7.90
CA CYS A 63 0.56 -10.98 7.41
C CYS A 63 2.04 -10.94 7.03
N PRO A 64 2.40 -10.22 5.97
CA PRO A 64 3.81 -10.03 5.63
C PRO A 64 4.51 -9.17 6.66
N ALA A 65 5.83 -9.28 6.72
CA ALA A 65 6.62 -8.33 7.50
C ALA A 65 6.41 -6.93 6.93
N ARG A 66 6.37 -5.92 7.79
CA ARG A 66 6.09 -4.56 7.37
C ARG A 66 7.01 -3.56 8.04
N SER A 67 7.51 -2.61 7.23
CA SER A 67 8.16 -1.41 7.73
C SER A 67 7.33 -0.22 7.28
N ALA A 68 7.15 0.76 8.14
CA ALA A 68 6.43 1.98 7.81
C ALA A 68 7.24 3.19 8.25
N PHE A 69 7.36 4.17 7.36
CA PHE A 69 8.18 5.36 7.59
C PHE A 69 7.46 6.61 7.12
N GLN A 70 7.72 7.70 7.83
CA GLN A 70 7.39 9.01 7.29
C GLN A 70 8.53 9.48 6.41
N VAL A 71 8.20 10.03 5.24
CA VAL A 71 9.18 10.57 4.31
C VAL A 71 8.90 12.04 4.03
N ALA A 72 9.91 12.75 3.54
CA ALA A 72 9.78 14.19 3.31
C ALA A 72 8.79 14.52 2.18
N ALA A 73 8.73 13.68 1.15
CA ALA A 73 7.84 13.88 0.01
C ALA A 73 7.65 12.57 -0.72
N LEU A 74 6.52 12.47 -1.40
CA LEU A 74 6.21 11.36 -2.30
C LEU A 74 5.90 11.91 -3.69
N PRO A 75 6.08 11.08 -4.74
CA PRO A 75 5.76 11.53 -6.10
C PRO A 75 4.33 12.02 -6.23
N LYS A 76 4.13 13.09 -7.00
CA LYS A 76 2.82 13.65 -7.30
C LYS A 76 2.02 14.07 -6.06
N GLY A 77 2.69 14.34 -4.94
CA GLY A 77 2.01 14.75 -3.72
C GLY A 77 1.19 13.64 -3.07
N ALA A 78 1.51 12.40 -3.32
CA ALA A 78 0.82 11.27 -2.71
C ALA A 78 0.98 11.30 -1.18
N ARG A 79 -0.02 10.77 -0.48
CA ARG A 79 0.02 10.62 0.97
C ARG A 79 0.64 9.30 1.41
N VAL A 80 0.64 8.31 0.52
CA VAL A 80 1.15 6.98 0.84
C VAL A 80 1.70 6.32 -0.41
N GLU A 81 2.73 5.50 -0.23
CA GLU A 81 3.25 4.63 -1.26
C GLU A 81 3.56 3.28 -0.60
N ILE A 82 3.19 2.19 -1.25
CA ILE A 82 3.39 0.85 -0.71
C ILE A 82 4.19 0.03 -1.71
N GLU A 83 5.28 -0.55 -1.23
CA GLU A 83 6.09 -1.48 -1.99
C GLU A 83 5.93 -2.88 -1.41
N ALA A 84 5.99 -3.89 -2.26
CA ALA A 84 5.81 -5.26 -1.82
C ALA A 84 6.86 -6.18 -2.45
N VAL A 85 7.28 -7.18 -1.68
CA VAL A 85 8.13 -8.26 -2.17
C VAL A 85 7.31 -9.55 -2.04
N ALA A 86 7.17 -10.25 -3.14
CA ALA A 86 6.42 -11.50 -3.18
C ALA A 86 7.35 -12.65 -3.61
N VAL A 87 7.12 -13.83 -3.04
CA VAL A 87 7.88 -15.02 -3.33
C VAL A 87 6.93 -16.20 -3.47
N LYS A 88 7.19 -17.04 -4.45
CA LYS A 88 6.41 -18.25 -4.65
C LYS A 88 7.22 -19.49 -4.35
#